data_f4cc0caecd2ad3c989da55e1a534a9c7
#
_entry.id   f4cc0caecd2ad3c989da55e1a534a9c7
#
_cell.length_a   1.000
_cell.length_b   1.000
_cell.length_c   1.000
_cell.angle_alpha   90.00
_cell.angle_beta   90.00
_cell.angle_gamma   90.00
#
_symmetry.space_group_name_H-M   'P 1'
#
loop_
_entity.id
_entity.type
_entity.pdbx_description
1 polymer ?
#
loop_
_entity_poly.entity_id
_entity_poly.type
_entity_poly.pdbx_seq_one_letter_code
_entity_poly.pdbx_strand_id
1 'polypeptide(L)'
;MKLVTCIIKPFKLDDVREALSEVGVQGMTVIEVKGFGRQKGHTELYRGAEYVVDFLPKVKIETAVDDGLLDQVIEAVSKAANTGKVGDGKIFVTTLDEVVRIRTGETEIGRAHV
;
A
#
# COMPACT_ATOMS: atom_id res chain seq x y z
N MET A 1 16.51 -5.24 -3.42
CA MET A 1 15.27 -5.28 -2.60
C MET A 1 14.53 -3.96 -2.65
N LYS A 2 13.25 -4.05 -2.81
CA LYS A 2 12.39 -2.88 -2.86
C LYS A 2 11.35 -2.96 -1.76
N LEU A 3 11.04 -1.82 -1.17
CA LEU A 3 9.92 -1.73 -0.26
C LEU A 3 8.73 -1.20 -1.05
N VAL A 4 7.67 -1.97 -1.09
CA VAL A 4 6.46 -1.57 -1.76
C VAL A 4 5.46 -1.17 -0.69
N THR A 5 5.00 0.06 -0.77
CA THR A 5 4.03 0.60 0.17
C THR A 5 2.77 0.92 -0.60
N CYS A 6 1.66 0.33 -0.20
CA CYS A 6 0.39 0.53 -0.88
C CYS A 6 -0.60 1.18 0.07
N ILE A 7 -1.20 2.28 -0.36
CA ILE A 7 -2.27 2.91 0.40
C ILE A 7 -3.55 2.62 -0.36
N ILE A 8 -4.48 1.91 0.24
CA ILE A 8 -5.66 1.42 -0.47
C ILE A 8 -6.91 1.65 0.36
N LYS A 9 -8.05 1.48 -0.28
CA LYS A 9 -9.33 1.52 0.43
C LYS A 9 -9.43 0.30 1.35
N PRO A 10 -9.98 0.47 2.54
CA PRO A 10 -9.98 -0.63 3.51
C PRO A 10 -10.65 -1.90 3.01
N PHE A 11 -11.75 -1.77 2.26
CA PHE A 11 -12.46 -2.97 1.83
C PHE A 11 -11.73 -3.74 0.73
N LYS A 12 -10.62 -3.19 0.25
CA LYS A 12 -9.81 -3.88 -0.74
C LYS A 12 -8.67 -4.67 -0.12
N LEU A 13 -8.55 -4.63 1.20
CA LEU A 13 -7.43 -5.29 1.86
C LEU A 13 -7.34 -6.78 1.52
N ASP A 14 -8.45 -7.49 1.60
CA ASP A 14 -8.40 -8.92 1.34
C ASP A 14 -8.06 -9.24 -0.10
N ASP A 15 -8.60 -8.45 -1.03
CA ASP A 15 -8.31 -8.65 -2.44
C ASP A 15 -6.83 -8.44 -2.73
N VAL A 16 -6.25 -7.39 -2.15
CA VAL A 16 -4.85 -7.09 -2.37
C VAL A 16 -3.95 -8.13 -1.73
N ARG A 17 -4.30 -8.55 -0.51
CA ARG A 17 -3.52 -9.55 0.19
C ARG A 17 -3.49 -10.85 -0.61
N GLU A 18 -4.63 -11.24 -1.15
CA GLU A 18 -4.72 -12.44 -1.94
C GLU A 18 -3.91 -12.33 -3.21
N ALA A 19 -4.00 -11.18 -3.88
CA ALA A 19 -3.25 -10.97 -5.11
C ALA A 19 -1.74 -11.00 -4.86
N LEU A 20 -1.30 -10.42 -3.75
CA LEU A 20 0.11 -10.46 -3.40
C LEU A 20 0.57 -11.88 -3.12
N SER A 21 -0.26 -12.63 -2.44
CA SER A 21 0.07 -14.02 -2.15
C SER A 21 0.23 -14.83 -3.43
N GLU A 22 -0.61 -14.58 -4.39
CA GLU A 22 -0.56 -15.30 -5.66
C GLU A 22 0.70 -15.04 -6.46
N VAL A 23 1.30 -13.87 -6.32
CA VAL A 23 2.54 -13.60 -7.03
C VAL A 23 3.78 -13.94 -6.20
N GLY A 24 3.58 -14.56 -5.04
CA GLY A 24 4.70 -15.07 -4.28
C GLY A 24 5.14 -14.24 -3.09
N VAL A 25 4.40 -13.20 -2.75
CA VAL A 25 4.72 -12.41 -1.57
C VAL A 25 4.23 -13.16 -0.34
N GLN A 26 5.12 -13.44 0.59
CA GLN A 26 4.78 -14.24 1.74
C GLN A 26 4.59 -13.45 3.02
N GLY A 27 5.12 -12.25 3.08
CA GLY A 27 5.00 -11.46 4.29
C GLY A 27 4.65 -10.03 3.98
N MET A 28 3.84 -9.44 4.82
CA MET A 28 3.47 -8.04 4.67
C MET A 28 3.06 -7.48 6.01
N THR A 29 3.20 -6.17 6.15
CA THR A 29 2.77 -5.46 7.34
C THR A 29 1.58 -4.62 6.96
N VAL A 30 0.55 -4.64 7.79
CA VAL A 30 -0.69 -3.91 7.52
C VAL A 30 -0.90 -2.90 8.64
N ILE A 31 -1.14 -1.66 8.25
CA ILE A 31 -1.33 -0.57 9.20
C ILE A 31 -2.57 0.21 8.80
N GLU A 32 -3.41 0.51 9.79
CA GLU A 32 -4.56 1.35 9.54
C GLU A 32 -4.11 2.80 9.57
N VAL A 33 -4.48 3.56 8.56
CA VAL A 33 -4.08 4.95 8.44
C VAL A 33 -5.29 5.77 8.02
N LYS A 34 -5.10 7.08 8.04
CA LYS A 34 -6.12 7.99 7.54
C LYS A 34 -5.52 8.82 6.44
N GLY A 35 -6.27 8.99 5.38
CA GLY A 35 -5.82 9.75 4.25
C GLY A 35 -6.63 10.99 4.07
N PHE A 36 -5.99 12.02 3.58
CA PHE A 36 -6.68 13.24 3.23
C PHE A 36 -6.27 13.60 1.82
N GLY A 37 -7.22 13.81 0.96
CA GLY A 37 -6.93 14.19 -0.40
C GLY A 37 -8.02 15.06 -0.92
N ARG A 38 -7.79 15.59 -2.11
CA ARG A 38 -8.78 16.41 -2.71
C ARG A 38 -9.86 15.52 -3.25
N GLN A 39 -11.03 15.63 -2.68
CA GLN A 39 -12.10 14.81 -3.09
C GLN A 39 -13.20 15.63 -3.65
N LYS A 40 -13.54 15.41 -4.88
CA LYS A 40 -14.54 16.15 -5.44
C LYS A 40 -15.82 15.90 -4.78
N GLY A 41 -16.61 16.78 -4.61
CA GLY A 41 -17.85 16.62 -3.99
C GLY A 41 -17.83 16.66 -2.51
N HIS A 42 -16.75 16.93 -1.99
CA HIS A 42 -16.69 17.00 -0.64
C HIS A 42 -16.94 18.29 -0.22
N THR A 43 -17.23 18.90 0.06
CA THR A 43 -17.30 19.98 0.39
C THR A 43 -17.57 20.86 0.71
N GLU A 44 -17.67 21.32 0.58
CA GLU A 44 -17.79 22.01 0.85
C GLU A 44 -17.95 23.03 1.12
N LEU A 45 -18.19 23.59 1.27
CA LEU A 45 -18.26 24.41 1.58
C LEU A 45 -18.79 25.36 1.95
N TYR A 46 -18.92 25.81 2.35
CA TYR A 46 -19.44 26.59 2.67
C TYR A 46 -19.11 27.57 3.26
N ARG A 47 -19.16 28.23 3.44
CA ARG A 47 -18.96 29.17 3.93
C ARG A 47 -18.05 29.23 4.66
N GLY A 48 -17.53 29.57 4.40
CA GLY A 48 -16.61 29.79 4.96
C GLY A 48 -15.99 28.99 5.67
N ALA A 49 -15.80 28.53 5.87
CA ALA A 49 -15.17 27.94 6.54
C ALA A 49 -15.39 26.76 6.61
N GLU A 50 -15.83 26.62 6.27
CA GLU A 50 -16.09 25.71 6.44
C GLU A 50 -15.65 24.69 5.84
N TYR A 51 -14.81 24.49 5.49
CA TYR A 51 -14.52 23.39 5.01
C TYR A 51 -14.09 22.53 5.97
N VAL A 52 -14.47 21.37 5.92
CA VAL A 52 -14.16 20.42 6.82
C VAL A 52 -13.09 19.62 6.25
N VAL A 53 -12.11 19.36 6.96
CA VAL A 53 -11.04 18.48 6.54
C VAL A 53 -11.47 17.10 6.89
N ASP A 54 -11.67 16.30 5.87
CA ASP A 54 -12.09 14.94 6.09
C ASP A 54 -10.93 14.01 5.95
N PHE A 55 -10.66 13.26 7.00
CA PHE A 55 -9.69 12.20 6.94
C PHE A 55 -10.45 10.90 6.78
N LEU A 56 -10.16 10.21 5.71
CA LEU A 56 -10.84 8.97 5.42
C LEU A 56 -9.97 7.79 5.80
N PRO A 57 -10.58 6.73 6.29
CA PRO A 57 -9.79 5.55 6.64
C PRO A 57 -9.19 4.92 5.41
N LYS A 58 -7.96 4.51 5.54
CA LYS A 58 -7.22 3.79 4.50
C LYS A 58 -6.42 2.71 5.17
N VAL A 59 -5.87 1.82 4.37
CA VAL A 59 -4.99 0.79 4.87
C VAL A 59 -3.67 0.90 4.15
N LYS A 60 -2.59 0.80 4.89
CA LYS A 60 -1.26 0.80 4.33
C LYS A 60 -0.69 -0.60 4.43
N ILE A 61 -0.24 -1.14 3.31
CA ILE A 61 0.41 -2.44 3.26
C ILE A 61 1.85 -2.21 2.85
N GLU A 62 2.77 -2.79 3.59
CA GLU A 62 4.18 -2.70 3.24
C GLU A 62 4.77 -4.10 3.10
N THR A 63 5.56 -4.30 2.07
CA THR A 63 6.25 -5.56 1.89
C THR A 63 7.55 -5.31 1.15
N ALA A 64 8.58 -6.06 1.52
CA ALA A 64 9.88 -5.97 0.87
C ALA A 64 9.96 -7.12 -0.14
N VAL A 65 10.32 -6.81 -1.36
CA VAL A 65 10.34 -7.81 -2.41
C VAL A 65 11.63 -7.71 -3.22
N ASP A 66 11.98 -8.81 -3.88
CA ASP A 66 13.09 -8.82 -4.81
C ASP A 66 12.81 -7.90 -5.96
N ASP A 67 13.88 -7.34 -6.50
CA ASP A 67 13.75 -6.48 -7.66
C ASP A 67 13.05 -7.18 -8.82
N GLY A 68 13.32 -8.44 -8.98
CA GLY A 68 12.73 -9.19 -10.09
C GLY A 68 11.24 -9.45 -9.94
N LEU A 69 10.70 -9.25 -8.74
CA LEU A 69 9.29 -9.48 -8.51
C LEU A 69 8.48 -8.18 -8.56
N LEU A 70 9.16 -7.07 -8.61
CA LEU A 70 8.52 -5.77 -8.44
C LEU A 70 7.40 -5.51 -9.42
N ASP A 71 7.65 -5.76 -10.71
CA ASP A 71 6.64 -5.45 -11.72
C ASP A 71 5.38 -6.27 -11.53
N GLN A 72 5.53 -7.53 -11.16
CA GLN A 72 4.38 -8.38 -10.91
C GLN A 72 3.61 -7.91 -9.69
N VAL A 73 4.32 -7.45 -8.68
CA VAL A 73 3.67 -6.95 -7.47
C VAL A 73 2.88 -5.69 -7.78
N ILE A 74 3.47 -4.76 -8.51
CA ILE A 74 2.78 -3.52 -8.86
C ILE A 74 1.52 -3.85 -9.67
N GLU A 75 1.62 -4.74 -10.62
CA GLU A 75 0.48 -5.08 -11.43
C GLU A 75 -0.62 -5.76 -10.61
N ALA A 76 -0.23 -6.67 -9.73
CA ALA A 76 -1.20 -7.37 -8.90
C ALA A 76 -1.97 -6.42 -8.00
N VAL A 77 -1.25 -5.50 -7.34
CA VAL A 77 -1.90 -4.53 -6.46
C VAL A 77 -2.77 -3.58 -7.26
N SER A 78 -2.27 -3.12 -8.39
CA SER A 78 -3.01 -2.17 -9.21
C SER A 78 -4.34 -2.74 -9.65
N LYS A 79 -4.36 -4.00 -10.04
CA LYS A 79 -5.61 -4.62 -10.44
C LYS A 79 -6.53 -4.87 -9.26
N ALA A 80 -5.99 -5.39 -8.18
CA ALA A 80 -6.81 -5.77 -7.03
C ALA A 80 -7.41 -4.58 -6.32
N ALA A 81 -6.70 -3.47 -6.26
CA ALA A 81 -7.14 -2.30 -5.51
C ALA A 81 -7.98 -1.33 -6.32
N ASN A 82 -8.02 -1.51 -7.62
CA ASN A 82 -8.66 -0.55 -8.51
C ASN A 82 -10.18 -0.66 -8.46
N THR A 83 -10.86 0.46 -8.22
CA THR A 83 -12.32 0.53 -8.36
C THR A 83 -12.70 1.49 -9.47
N GLY A 84 -11.73 2.22 -9.99
CA GLY A 84 -11.99 3.24 -11.01
C GLY A 84 -12.53 4.52 -10.44
N LYS A 85 -12.52 4.66 -9.11
CA LYS A 85 -13.07 5.84 -8.48
C LYS A 85 -12.01 6.58 -7.69
N VAL A 86 -12.31 7.80 -7.35
CA VAL A 86 -11.43 8.63 -6.58
C VAL A 86 -11.12 7.94 -5.26
N GLY A 87 -9.89 8.03 -4.85
CA GLY A 87 -9.48 7.47 -3.57
C GLY A 87 -8.97 6.06 -3.61
N ASP A 88 -8.77 5.50 -4.81
CA ASP A 88 -8.25 4.14 -4.92
C ASP A 88 -6.87 3.96 -4.30
N GLY A 89 -6.10 5.03 -4.22
CA GLY A 89 -4.84 4.95 -3.50
C GLY A 89 -3.62 5.02 -4.39
N LYS A 90 -2.50 4.65 -3.82
CA LYS A 90 -1.21 4.78 -4.49
C LYS A 90 -0.29 3.67 -4.08
N ILE A 91 0.70 3.44 -4.93
CA ILE A 91 1.76 2.51 -4.64
C ILE A 91 3.05 3.31 -4.64
N PHE A 92 3.82 3.19 -3.57
CA PHE A 92 5.14 3.82 -3.48
C PHE A 92 6.19 2.74 -3.48
N VAL A 93 7.27 2.97 -4.18
CA VAL A 93 8.37 2.01 -4.24
C VAL A 93 9.64 2.71 -3.83
N THR A 94 10.36 2.10 -2.89
CA THR A 94 11.62 2.65 -2.40
C THR A 94 12.66 1.55 -2.47
N THR A 95 13.87 1.93 -2.85
CA THR A 95 14.97 0.97 -2.80
C THR A 95 15.46 0.85 -1.37
N LEU A 96 15.57 -0.37 -0.90
CA LEU A 96 16.07 -0.61 0.44
C LEU A 96 17.57 -0.80 0.40
N ASP A 97 18.28 -0.10 1.28
CA ASP A 97 19.71 -0.26 1.37
C ASP A 97 20.05 -1.61 1.99
N GLU A 98 19.27 -2.02 2.96
CA GLU A 98 19.58 -3.23 3.68
C GLU A 98 18.34 -3.75 4.38
N VAL A 99 18.19 -5.07 4.43
CA VAL A 99 17.15 -5.72 5.20
C VAL A 99 17.82 -6.74 6.09
N VAL A 100 17.54 -6.67 7.38
CA VAL A 100 18.15 -7.58 8.34
C VAL A 100 17.06 -8.36 9.04
N ARG A 101 17.16 -9.66 8.99
CA ARG A 101 16.20 -10.52 9.66
C ARG A 101 16.61 -10.61 11.13
N ILE A 102 15.75 -10.19 12.00
CA ILE A 102 16.11 -10.05 13.42
C ILE A 102 16.54 -11.37 14.04
N ARG A 103 15.77 -12.42 13.79
CA ARG A 103 16.04 -13.69 14.44
C ARG A 103 17.39 -14.31 14.04
N THR A 104 17.74 -14.20 12.78
CA THR A 104 18.93 -14.87 12.27
C THR A 104 20.10 -13.94 12.02
N GLY A 105 19.85 -12.64 11.91
CA GLY A 105 20.87 -11.69 11.54
C GLY A 105 21.24 -11.70 10.07
N GLU A 106 20.52 -12.48 9.26
CA GLU A 106 20.79 -12.52 7.84
C GLU A 106 20.39 -11.24 7.15
N THR A 107 21.15 -10.85 6.15
CA THR A 107 20.86 -9.63 5.41
C THR A 107 20.65 -9.98 3.96
N GLU A 108 19.98 -9.08 3.27
CA GLU A 108 19.84 -9.20 1.87
C GLU A 108 19.29 -10.50 1.39
N ILE A 109 18.31 -11.01 1.99
CA ILE A 109 17.71 -12.23 1.61
C ILE A 109 16.78 -11.94 0.47
N GLY A 110 16.94 -12.58 -0.61
CA GLY A 110 16.18 -12.25 -1.79
C GLY A 110 14.78 -12.78 -1.78
N ARG A 111 14.00 -12.53 -0.75
CA ARG A 111 12.60 -12.92 -0.77
C ARG A 111 11.84 -12.00 0.13
N ALA A 112 10.54 -12.10 0.12
CA ALA A 112 9.69 -11.24 0.89
C ALA A 112 9.87 -11.50 2.37
N HIS A 113 9.77 -10.48 3.16
CA HIS A 113 9.95 -10.57 4.60
C HIS A 113 8.81 -9.90 5.33
N VAL A 114 8.59 -10.35 6.49
CA VAL A 114 7.57 -9.82 7.36
C VAL A 114 8.21 -8.98 8.41
#